data_68c7dfc0104f02c9788c0b018d8055b6
#
_entry.id   68c7dfc0104f02c9788c0b018d8055b6
#
_cell.length_a   1.000
_cell.length_b   1.000
_cell.length_c   1.000
_cell.angle_alpha   90.00
_cell.angle_beta   90.00
_cell.angle_gamma   90.00
#
_symmetry.space_group_name_H-M   'P 1'
#
loop_
_entity.id
_entity.type
_entity.pdbx_description
1 polymer ?
#
loop_
_entity_poly.entity_id
_entity_poly.type
_entity_poly.pdbx_seq_one_letter_code
_entity_poly.pdbx_strand_id
1 'polypeptide(L)'
;NNGSSAELSLEAADVAPVSEETEPLYVAQNTYSDYYDQYSGENRPDAEILTWFKDYSSAENGDFSVGEYGDEAETKSDVLIWNSNEGEITYKVDIPESGIYCMNMSYFPIESTATTIEFGIEIDGGSPYDTASRVSVNKVWVNEKEITEDSRGNQIRPAQIQKGEWLTSDIKDVDGLFNDPLIFYLEKGSHTVSFKGTKANMALEYFKFYNPSDLPDYAEYTESVKDAPEKGGTESSLIRIEAENAVKKSDSTLYPTNDNSNYMVSPSSPVNMLYNTIGSGTWSKALQTITF
;
A
#
# COMPACT_ATOMS: atom_id res chain seq x y z
N ASN A 1 -10.12 -78.33 32.90
CA ASN A 1 -9.00 -77.42 32.86
C ASN A 1 -9.45 -75.99 32.88
N ASN A 2 -9.25 -75.40 34.04
CA ASN A 2 -9.61 -74.05 34.39
C ASN A 2 -8.67 -73.03 33.70
N GLY A 3 -9.20 -72.16 32.92
CA GLY A 3 -8.55 -70.93 32.44
C GLY A 3 -9.21 -69.74 33.14
N SER A 4 -8.48 -69.17 34.08
CA SER A 4 -8.87 -67.96 34.82
C SER A 4 -8.75 -66.75 33.86
N SER A 5 -9.86 -66.08 33.62
CA SER A 5 -9.89 -64.76 33.02
C SER A 5 -9.60 -63.72 34.08
N ALA A 6 -8.48 -63.07 34.00
CA ALA A 6 -8.18 -61.89 34.78
C ALA A 6 -8.89 -60.70 34.13
N GLU A 7 -9.89 -60.15 34.79
CA GLU A 7 -10.46 -58.83 34.50
C GLU A 7 -9.47 -57.74 34.90
N LEU A 8 -8.96 -57.03 33.89
CA LEU A 8 -8.25 -55.76 34.08
C LEU A 8 -9.30 -54.66 34.28
N SER A 9 -9.51 -54.23 35.52
CA SER A 9 -10.21 -53.00 35.83
C SER A 9 -9.28 -51.83 35.53
N LEU A 10 -9.57 -51.09 34.47
CA LEU A 10 -9.02 -49.75 34.23
C LEU A 10 -9.74 -48.80 35.20
N GLU A 11 -9.03 -48.36 36.23
CA GLU A 11 -9.45 -47.18 37.01
C GLU A 11 -9.37 -45.97 36.10
N ALA A 12 -10.50 -45.27 35.95
CA ALA A 12 -10.55 -43.98 35.25
C ALA A 12 -9.72 -42.98 36.06
N ALA A 13 -8.57 -42.60 35.51
CA ALA A 13 -7.84 -41.46 36.01
C ALA A 13 -8.72 -40.22 35.86
N ASP A 14 -8.89 -39.48 36.96
CA ASP A 14 -9.51 -38.18 37.00
C ASP A 14 -8.77 -37.24 36.07
N VAL A 15 -9.25 -37.08 34.84
CA VAL A 15 -8.81 -36.04 33.91
C VAL A 15 -9.51 -34.77 34.37
N ALA A 16 -8.75 -33.87 34.98
CA ALA A 16 -9.23 -32.53 35.30
C ALA A 16 -9.83 -31.91 34.02
N PRO A 17 -10.97 -31.20 34.11
CA PRO A 17 -11.54 -30.54 32.95
C PRO A 17 -10.51 -29.54 32.42
N VAL A 18 -10.07 -29.73 31.17
CA VAL A 18 -9.34 -28.74 30.42
C VAL A 18 -10.27 -27.55 30.29
N SER A 19 -9.92 -26.41 30.89
CA SER A 19 -10.63 -25.17 30.71
C SER A 19 -10.71 -24.85 29.22
N GLU A 20 -11.90 -24.95 28.64
CA GLU A 20 -12.23 -24.40 27.33
C GLU A 20 -12.28 -22.87 27.43
N GLU A 21 -11.12 -22.23 27.51
CA GLU A 21 -10.93 -20.85 27.13
C GLU A 21 -9.76 -20.81 26.14
N THR A 22 -9.96 -21.45 25.02
CA THR A 22 -9.25 -21.04 23.82
C THR A 22 -10.00 -19.86 23.24
N GLU A 23 -9.57 -18.66 23.58
CA GLU A 23 -9.86 -17.47 22.78
C GLU A 23 -9.64 -17.84 21.32
N PRO A 24 -10.53 -17.48 20.39
CA PRO A 24 -10.32 -17.78 18.98
C PRO A 24 -9.00 -17.14 18.56
N LEU A 25 -8.05 -17.95 18.14
CA LEU A 25 -6.73 -17.56 17.63
C LEU A 25 -6.78 -16.67 16.38
N TYR A 26 -7.97 -16.33 15.92
CA TYR A 26 -8.20 -15.52 14.72
C TYR A 26 -9.43 -14.63 14.93
N VAL A 27 -9.20 -13.39 15.32
CA VAL A 27 -10.19 -12.34 15.13
C VAL A 27 -10.19 -12.04 13.65
N ALA A 28 -11.29 -12.34 12.95
CA ALA A 28 -11.45 -11.95 11.55
C ALA A 28 -11.31 -10.43 11.47
N GLN A 29 -10.20 -9.95 10.92
CA GLN A 29 -10.05 -8.54 10.63
C GLN A 29 -11.04 -8.17 9.52
N ASN A 30 -11.64 -6.99 9.59
CA ASN A 30 -12.44 -6.46 8.50
C ASN A 30 -11.57 -6.39 7.25
N THR A 31 -12.11 -6.80 6.12
CA THR A 31 -11.43 -6.58 4.85
C THR A 31 -11.42 -5.10 4.52
N TYR A 32 -10.44 -4.64 3.75
CA TYR A 32 -10.47 -3.25 3.26
C TYR A 32 -11.71 -2.97 2.42
N SER A 33 -12.21 -3.96 1.67
CA SER A 33 -13.44 -3.80 0.87
C SER A 33 -14.65 -3.49 1.77
N ASP A 34 -14.83 -4.22 2.88
CA ASP A 34 -15.94 -3.99 3.80
C ASP A 34 -15.79 -2.62 4.50
N TYR A 35 -14.56 -2.27 4.86
CA TYR A 35 -14.25 -0.97 5.45
C TYR A 35 -14.53 0.19 4.48
N TYR A 36 -14.10 0.05 3.22
CA TYR A 36 -14.35 1.04 2.18
C TYR A 36 -15.86 1.21 1.92
N ASP A 37 -16.60 0.13 1.79
CA ASP A 37 -18.05 0.17 1.57
C ASP A 37 -18.78 0.83 2.76
N GLN A 38 -18.25 0.68 3.99
CA GLN A 38 -18.81 1.31 5.18
C GLN A 38 -18.55 2.81 5.24
N TYR A 39 -17.32 3.27 4.89
CA TYR A 39 -16.88 4.64 5.19
C TYR A 39 -16.70 5.53 3.95
N SER A 40 -16.71 5.01 2.72
CA SER A 40 -16.41 5.80 1.52
C SER A 40 -17.37 6.98 1.28
N GLY A 41 -18.57 6.93 1.86
CA GLY A 41 -19.56 8.01 1.80
C GLY A 41 -19.45 9.06 2.92
N GLU A 42 -18.53 8.89 3.87
CA GLU A 42 -18.34 9.84 4.96
C GLU A 42 -17.63 11.13 4.49
N ASN A 43 -17.70 12.15 5.34
CA ASN A 43 -17.08 13.46 5.09
C ASN A 43 -15.57 13.31 4.79
N ARG A 44 -15.07 14.11 3.85
CA ARG A 44 -13.65 14.28 3.52
C ARG A 44 -13.20 15.68 3.94
N PRO A 45 -12.68 15.85 5.16
CA PRO A 45 -12.25 17.17 5.63
C PRO A 45 -11.14 17.76 4.74
N ASP A 46 -11.24 19.04 4.43
CA ASP A 46 -10.18 19.80 3.79
C ASP A 46 -9.13 20.21 4.86
N ALA A 47 -8.44 19.18 5.37
CA ALA A 47 -7.44 19.35 6.42
C ALA A 47 -6.21 18.49 6.09
N GLU A 48 -5.03 19.09 6.25
CA GLU A 48 -3.76 18.38 6.18
C GLU A 48 -3.14 18.34 7.57
N ILE A 49 -2.89 17.13 8.08
CA ILE A 49 -2.30 16.89 9.39
C ILE A 49 -0.92 16.29 9.20
N LEU A 50 0.11 17.14 9.23
CA LEU A 50 1.50 16.77 9.06
C LEU A 50 2.11 16.32 10.39
N THR A 51 2.81 15.20 10.38
CA THR A 51 3.58 14.68 11.53
C THR A 51 4.99 14.32 11.09
N TRP A 52 5.99 14.90 11.76
CA TRP A 52 7.39 14.58 11.51
C TRP A 52 7.76 13.27 12.19
N PHE A 53 8.40 12.35 11.46
CA PHE A 53 8.78 11.05 12.01
C PHE A 53 9.77 11.14 13.19
N LYS A 54 10.57 12.19 13.27
CA LYS A 54 11.46 12.41 14.42
C LYS A 54 10.74 12.64 15.75
N ASP A 55 9.46 13.09 15.70
CA ASP A 55 8.68 13.49 16.87
C ASP A 55 7.82 12.32 17.42
N TYR A 56 8.37 11.11 17.37
CA TYR A 56 7.69 9.92 17.87
C TYR A 56 7.47 9.96 19.39
N SER A 57 6.39 9.34 19.86
CA SER A 57 6.10 9.20 21.30
C SER A 57 6.74 7.97 21.92
N SER A 58 6.92 6.89 21.15
CA SER A 58 7.70 5.71 21.52
C SER A 58 8.29 5.03 20.30
N ALA A 59 9.42 4.34 20.49
CA ALA A 59 10.06 3.49 19.48
C ALA A 59 10.62 2.25 20.19
N GLU A 60 10.26 1.06 19.69
CA GLU A 60 10.56 -0.21 20.35
C GLU A 60 10.99 -1.28 19.34
N ASN A 61 11.80 -2.23 19.81
CA ASN A 61 12.18 -3.44 19.09
C ASN A 61 12.83 -3.23 17.70
N GLY A 62 13.44 -2.06 17.48
CA GLY A 62 14.11 -1.72 16.23
C GLY A 62 15.39 -0.93 16.44
N ASP A 63 16.13 -0.70 15.35
CA ASP A 63 17.31 0.16 15.33
C ASP A 63 16.89 1.52 14.77
N PHE A 64 16.71 2.49 15.67
CA PHE A 64 16.22 3.83 15.38
C PHE A 64 17.19 4.91 15.79
N SER A 65 17.38 5.88 14.93
CA SER A 65 18.14 7.10 15.26
C SER A 65 17.53 8.30 14.54
N VAL A 66 17.83 9.51 15.04
CA VAL A 66 17.44 10.76 14.36
C VAL A 66 18.72 11.45 13.92
N GLY A 67 18.78 11.87 12.65
CA GLY A 67 19.98 12.47 12.08
C GLY A 67 19.80 12.98 10.66
N GLU A 68 20.90 13.11 9.96
CA GLU A 68 20.93 13.45 8.54
C GLU A 68 20.95 12.17 7.71
N TYR A 69 20.17 12.14 6.62
CA TYR A 69 20.15 11.03 5.67
C TYR A 69 19.81 11.50 4.26
N GLY A 70 20.44 10.85 3.26
CA GLY A 70 20.21 11.15 1.86
C GLY A 70 21.34 10.66 0.97
N ASP A 71 21.42 11.23 -0.21
CA ASP A 71 22.49 11.02 -1.18
C ASP A 71 23.16 12.35 -1.58
N GLU A 72 24.00 12.33 -2.63
CA GLU A 72 24.65 13.53 -3.15
C GLU A 72 23.67 14.55 -3.75
N ALA A 73 22.47 14.11 -4.19
CA ALA A 73 21.48 14.96 -4.81
C ALA A 73 20.62 15.67 -3.74
N GLU A 74 20.22 14.95 -2.69
CA GLU A 74 19.37 15.48 -1.63
C GLU A 74 19.66 14.79 -0.30
N THR A 75 20.14 15.56 0.67
CA THR A 75 20.31 15.14 2.07
C THR A 75 19.36 15.96 2.94
N LYS A 76 18.56 15.29 3.78
CA LYS A 76 17.65 15.92 4.74
C LYS A 76 18.17 15.74 6.16
N SER A 77 18.02 16.76 6.98
CA SER A 77 18.34 16.73 8.41
C SER A 77 17.11 16.43 9.25
N ASP A 78 17.32 16.00 10.48
CA ASP A 78 16.25 15.72 11.43
C ASP A 78 15.25 14.66 10.94
N VAL A 79 15.72 13.66 10.21
CA VAL A 79 14.91 12.53 9.76
C VAL A 79 15.07 11.33 10.69
N LEU A 80 14.05 10.51 10.82
CA LEU A 80 14.14 9.25 11.55
C LEU A 80 14.76 8.20 10.63
N ILE A 81 15.84 7.58 11.08
CA ILE A 81 16.54 6.49 10.39
C ILE A 81 16.11 5.18 11.05
N TRP A 82 15.38 4.34 10.31
CA TRP A 82 14.97 3.02 10.73
C TRP A 82 15.82 1.98 10.02
N ASN A 83 16.89 1.56 10.68
CA ASN A 83 17.93 0.70 10.12
C ASN A 83 17.76 -0.77 10.54
N SER A 84 16.53 -1.25 10.58
CA SER A 84 16.19 -2.66 10.88
C SER A 84 14.96 -3.08 10.09
N ASN A 85 14.78 -4.39 9.92
CA ASN A 85 13.58 -4.92 9.28
C ASN A 85 12.35 -4.76 10.18
N GLU A 86 12.53 -5.03 11.46
CA GLU A 86 11.48 -5.05 12.49
C GLU A 86 11.55 -3.80 13.36
N GLY A 87 10.52 -3.59 14.15
CA GLY A 87 10.38 -2.51 15.12
C GLY A 87 9.01 -1.87 15.07
N GLU A 88 8.73 -1.04 16.04
CA GLU A 88 7.48 -0.31 16.15
C GLU A 88 7.74 1.13 16.56
N ILE A 89 7.06 2.07 15.90
CA ILE A 89 7.16 3.50 16.20
C ILE A 89 5.74 4.05 16.34
N THR A 90 5.46 4.77 17.41
CA THR A 90 4.14 5.31 17.72
C THR A 90 4.17 6.83 17.80
N TYR A 91 3.13 7.44 17.27
CA TYR A 91 2.89 8.87 17.25
C TYR A 91 1.55 9.21 17.92
N LYS A 92 1.45 10.42 18.46
CA LYS A 92 0.17 11.04 18.84
C LYS A 92 -0.19 12.06 17.78
N VAL A 93 -1.40 11.95 17.24
CA VAL A 93 -1.89 12.80 16.17
C VAL A 93 -3.25 13.37 16.58
N ASP A 94 -3.41 14.67 16.50
CA ASP A 94 -4.68 15.35 16.81
C ASP A 94 -5.44 15.60 15.51
N ILE A 95 -6.62 15.00 15.40
CA ILE A 95 -7.52 15.12 14.25
C ILE A 95 -8.52 16.24 14.51
N PRO A 96 -8.53 17.30 13.67
CA PRO A 96 -9.34 18.48 13.89
C PRO A 96 -10.83 18.26 13.59
N GLU A 97 -11.16 17.34 12.71
CA GLU A 97 -12.52 17.08 12.23
C GLU A 97 -12.68 15.59 11.91
N SER A 98 -13.82 14.99 12.30
CA SER A 98 -14.11 13.60 11.99
C SER A 98 -14.36 13.41 10.50
N GLY A 99 -13.83 12.32 9.93
CA GLY A 99 -14.03 11.98 8.53
C GLY A 99 -13.00 10.99 8.02
N ILE A 100 -12.99 10.77 6.73
CA ILE A 100 -12.01 9.91 6.07
C ILE A 100 -10.83 10.74 5.58
N TYR A 101 -9.66 10.15 5.77
CA TYR A 101 -8.38 10.71 5.33
C TYR A 101 -7.59 9.66 4.57
N CYS A 102 -6.77 10.09 3.63
CA CYS A 102 -5.70 9.29 3.04
C CYS A 102 -4.40 9.55 3.79
N MET A 103 -3.43 8.66 3.66
CA MET A 103 -2.11 8.86 4.23
C MET A 103 -1.06 8.93 3.13
N ASN A 104 -0.16 9.91 3.27
CA ASN A 104 1.02 10.08 2.43
C ASN A 104 2.27 10.13 3.31
N MET A 105 3.41 9.68 2.80
CA MET A 105 4.68 9.73 3.53
C MET A 105 5.85 10.07 2.63
N SER A 106 6.86 10.73 3.22
CA SER A 106 8.16 10.99 2.62
C SER A 106 9.22 10.08 3.24
N TYR A 107 9.90 9.30 2.39
CA TYR A 107 10.87 8.31 2.82
C TYR A 107 12.04 8.17 1.85
N PHE A 108 13.14 7.63 2.35
CA PHE A 108 14.33 7.26 1.58
C PHE A 108 14.63 5.77 1.84
N PRO A 109 14.60 4.90 0.81
CA PRO A 109 14.88 3.48 0.96
C PRO A 109 16.33 3.22 1.34
N ILE A 110 16.59 2.65 2.52
CA ILE A 110 17.92 2.19 2.91
C ILE A 110 18.23 0.88 2.19
N GLU A 111 19.48 0.70 1.78
CA GLU A 111 19.93 -0.53 1.12
C GLU A 111 19.72 -1.74 2.04
N SER A 112 19.06 -2.77 1.53
CA SER A 112 18.81 -4.00 2.23
C SER A 112 18.57 -5.15 1.23
N THR A 113 18.54 -6.39 1.72
CA THR A 113 18.27 -7.57 0.88
C THR A 113 16.84 -7.67 0.40
N ALA A 114 15.91 -6.96 1.04
CA ALA A 114 14.50 -6.94 0.64
C ALA A 114 14.30 -6.10 -0.63
N THR A 115 13.45 -6.55 -1.54
CA THR A 115 13.12 -5.85 -2.79
C THR A 115 12.12 -4.73 -2.61
N THR A 116 11.33 -4.77 -1.54
CA THR A 116 10.32 -3.79 -1.16
C THR A 116 10.50 -3.41 0.31
N ILE A 117 9.90 -2.31 0.72
CA ILE A 117 9.74 -1.94 2.13
C ILE A 117 8.33 -2.37 2.53
N GLU A 118 8.18 -3.11 3.63
CA GLU A 118 6.89 -3.57 4.13
C GLU A 118 6.74 -3.23 5.62
N PHE A 119 5.56 -2.74 5.98
CA PHE A 119 5.21 -2.40 7.37
C PHE A 119 3.68 -2.44 7.55
N GLY A 120 3.23 -2.53 8.80
CA GLY A 120 1.83 -2.39 9.18
C GLY A 120 1.54 -1.00 9.72
N ILE A 121 0.28 -0.58 9.64
CA ILE A 121 -0.24 0.65 10.23
C ILE A 121 -1.33 0.27 11.23
N GLU A 122 -1.21 0.76 12.45
CA GLU A 122 -2.24 0.65 13.47
C GLU A 122 -2.74 2.04 13.89
N ILE A 123 -4.03 2.12 14.14
CA ILE A 123 -4.70 3.30 14.70
C ILE A 123 -5.30 2.88 16.05
N ASP A 124 -4.96 3.61 17.11
CA ASP A 124 -5.44 3.36 18.48
C ASP A 124 -5.21 1.92 18.95
N GLY A 125 -4.06 1.35 18.57
CA GLY A 125 -3.61 0.03 18.97
C GLY A 125 -4.23 -1.13 18.19
N GLY A 126 -4.87 -0.86 17.05
CA GLY A 126 -5.42 -1.88 16.16
C GLY A 126 -5.28 -1.56 14.68
N SER A 127 -5.19 -2.59 13.86
CA SER A 127 -5.24 -2.44 12.41
C SER A 127 -6.67 -2.17 11.98
N PRO A 128 -6.99 -1.05 11.29
CA PRO A 128 -8.36 -0.71 10.93
C PRO A 128 -8.99 -1.73 9.96
N TYR A 129 -8.16 -2.39 9.18
CA TYR A 129 -8.53 -3.44 8.22
C TYR A 129 -7.31 -4.30 7.88
N ASP A 130 -7.50 -5.42 7.22
CA ASP A 130 -6.48 -6.41 6.88
C ASP A 130 -5.31 -5.82 6.08
N THR A 131 -5.61 -5.04 5.03
CA THR A 131 -4.60 -4.43 4.15
C THR A 131 -3.69 -3.44 4.89
N ALA A 132 -4.18 -2.75 5.94
CA ALA A 132 -3.36 -1.86 6.75
C ALA A 132 -2.29 -2.60 7.56
N SER A 133 -2.50 -3.89 7.85
CA SER A 133 -1.49 -4.72 8.53
C SER A 133 -0.27 -5.03 7.67
N ARG A 134 -0.37 -4.84 6.35
CA ARG A 134 0.71 -5.09 5.38
C ARG A 134 0.67 -4.08 4.25
N VAL A 135 1.29 -2.95 4.49
CA VAL A 135 1.53 -1.90 3.50
C VAL A 135 2.90 -2.09 2.87
N SER A 136 3.05 -1.73 1.62
CA SER A 136 4.34 -1.75 0.92
C SER A 136 4.59 -0.42 0.21
N VAL A 137 5.85 0.04 0.29
CA VAL A 137 6.34 1.17 -0.51
C VAL A 137 7.56 0.75 -1.32
N ASN A 138 7.78 1.44 -2.42
CA ASN A 138 8.71 1.01 -3.45
C ASN A 138 10.15 1.42 -3.15
N LYS A 139 11.09 0.67 -3.73
CA LYS A 139 12.49 1.04 -3.93
C LYS A 139 12.73 1.34 -5.41
N VAL A 140 13.70 2.20 -5.68
CA VAL A 140 14.11 2.50 -7.06
C VAL A 140 15.27 1.60 -7.46
N TRP A 141 15.16 0.98 -8.62
CA TRP A 141 16.16 0.08 -9.18
C TRP A 141 16.64 0.61 -10.52
N VAL A 142 17.95 0.68 -10.69
CA VAL A 142 18.58 1.15 -11.92
C VAL A 142 19.59 0.13 -12.44
N ASN A 143 19.95 0.23 -13.72
CA ASN A 143 21.02 -0.57 -14.27
C ASN A 143 22.35 -0.16 -13.65
N GLU A 144 23.14 -1.11 -13.15
CA GLU A 144 24.50 -0.87 -12.63
C GLU A 144 25.41 -0.23 -13.69
N LYS A 145 25.19 -0.58 -14.95
CA LYS A 145 25.95 -0.09 -16.11
C LYS A 145 25.09 -0.07 -17.35
N GLU A 146 25.58 0.54 -18.40
CA GLU A 146 24.90 0.56 -19.69
C GLU A 146 24.72 -0.87 -20.27
N ILE A 147 23.67 -1.02 -21.07
CA ILE A 147 23.41 -2.25 -21.81
C ILE A 147 24.54 -2.43 -22.84
N THR A 148 25.18 -3.60 -22.82
CA THR A 148 26.22 -3.98 -23.76
C THR A 148 25.73 -5.09 -24.69
N GLU A 149 26.47 -5.35 -25.79
CA GLU A 149 26.16 -6.43 -26.70
C GLU A 149 27.25 -7.50 -26.64
N ASP A 150 26.85 -8.76 -26.85
CA ASP A 150 27.77 -9.86 -27.06
C ASP A 150 28.34 -9.87 -28.50
N SER A 151 29.25 -10.81 -28.79
CA SER A 151 29.87 -10.93 -30.12
C SER A 151 28.89 -11.31 -31.24
N ARG A 152 27.64 -11.62 -30.92
CA ARG A 152 26.56 -11.98 -31.86
C ARG A 152 25.51 -10.85 -31.99
N GLY A 153 25.72 -9.72 -31.31
CA GLY A 153 24.80 -8.59 -31.31
C GLY A 153 23.60 -8.78 -30.36
N ASN A 154 23.65 -9.73 -29.44
CA ASN A 154 22.61 -9.87 -28.44
C ASN A 154 22.87 -8.90 -27.28
N GLN A 155 21.83 -8.20 -26.82
CA GLN A 155 21.93 -7.31 -25.67
C GLN A 155 22.17 -8.12 -24.39
N ILE A 156 23.14 -7.70 -23.60
CA ILE A 156 23.44 -8.23 -22.28
C ILE A 156 22.84 -7.25 -21.25
N ARG A 157 21.83 -7.74 -20.52
CA ARG A 157 21.21 -6.95 -19.45
C ARG A 157 22.16 -6.85 -18.26
N PRO A 158 22.48 -5.62 -17.79
CA PRO A 158 23.28 -5.44 -16.59
C PRO A 158 22.53 -5.86 -15.33
N ALA A 159 23.26 -6.02 -14.22
CA ALA A 159 22.65 -6.17 -12.90
C ALA A 159 21.84 -4.92 -12.55
N GLN A 160 20.82 -5.12 -11.72
CA GLN A 160 20.03 -4.04 -11.15
C GLN A 160 20.58 -3.75 -9.75
N ILE A 161 20.82 -2.48 -9.49
CA ILE A 161 21.24 -1.98 -8.18
C ILE A 161 20.17 -1.03 -7.63
N GLN A 162 20.04 -0.98 -6.31
CA GLN A 162 19.16 -0.02 -5.67
C GLN A 162 19.77 1.39 -5.83
N LYS A 163 18.95 2.33 -6.29
CA LYS A 163 19.26 3.77 -6.26
C LYS A 163 18.59 4.37 -5.03
N GLY A 164 19.36 5.01 -4.17
CA GLY A 164 18.83 5.81 -3.08
C GLY A 164 18.33 7.14 -3.60
N GLU A 165 17.10 7.52 -3.24
CA GLU A 165 16.53 8.86 -3.45
C GLU A 165 15.38 9.08 -2.52
N TRP A 166 15.06 10.36 -2.20
CA TRP A 166 13.86 10.70 -1.45
C TRP A 166 12.62 10.50 -2.33
N LEU A 167 11.66 9.78 -1.78
CA LEU A 167 10.40 9.43 -2.43
C LEU A 167 9.23 9.91 -1.59
N THR A 168 8.15 10.23 -2.26
CA THR A 168 6.86 10.50 -1.62
C THR A 168 5.84 9.52 -2.16
N SER A 169 5.11 8.87 -1.29
CA SER A 169 4.12 7.87 -1.68
C SER A 169 2.87 7.96 -0.84
N ASP A 170 1.73 7.82 -1.49
CA ASP A 170 0.49 7.50 -0.82
C ASP A 170 0.50 6.05 -0.36
N ILE A 171 -0.17 5.80 0.75
CA ILE A 171 -0.40 4.44 1.23
C ILE A 171 -1.50 3.82 0.38
N LYS A 172 -1.16 2.74 -0.33
CA LYS A 172 -2.04 2.08 -1.30
C LYS A 172 -2.19 0.59 -1.02
N ASP A 173 -3.23 0.03 -1.60
CA ASP A 173 -3.47 -1.40 -1.58
C ASP A 173 -2.36 -2.15 -2.33
N VAL A 174 -1.67 -3.05 -1.63
CA VAL A 174 -0.55 -3.85 -2.20
C VAL A 174 -1.04 -4.90 -3.20
N ASP A 175 -2.28 -5.37 -3.07
CA ASP A 175 -2.89 -6.33 -3.98
C ASP A 175 -3.49 -5.65 -5.22
N GLY A 176 -3.53 -4.31 -5.21
CA GLY A 176 -3.99 -3.51 -6.32
C GLY A 176 -5.46 -3.75 -6.69
N LEU A 177 -6.30 -4.09 -5.74
CA LEU A 177 -7.75 -4.15 -5.93
C LEU A 177 -8.35 -2.75 -6.00
N PHE A 178 -7.72 -1.80 -5.27
CA PHE A 178 -8.06 -0.39 -5.25
C PHE A 178 -6.90 0.43 -5.82
N ASN A 179 -7.19 1.35 -6.73
CA ASN A 179 -6.17 2.25 -7.32
C ASN A 179 -5.95 3.50 -6.49
N ASP A 180 -6.99 3.97 -5.82
CA ASP A 180 -6.92 5.15 -4.95
C ASP A 180 -6.13 4.86 -3.67
N PRO A 181 -5.61 5.88 -3.01
CA PRO A 181 -5.01 5.73 -1.68
C PRO A 181 -5.98 5.09 -0.69
N LEU A 182 -5.44 4.27 0.23
CA LEU A 182 -6.22 3.69 1.31
C LEU A 182 -6.83 4.79 2.19
N ILE A 183 -8.09 4.61 2.59
CA ILE A 183 -8.79 5.52 3.46
C ILE A 183 -8.72 5.09 4.92
N PHE A 184 -8.68 6.06 5.83
CA PHE A 184 -8.73 5.89 7.27
C PHE A 184 -9.84 6.79 7.83
N TYR A 185 -10.86 6.20 8.45
CA TYR A 185 -11.86 6.98 9.17
C TYR A 185 -11.31 7.32 10.55
N LEU A 186 -11.21 8.61 10.83
CA LEU A 186 -10.69 9.12 12.09
C LEU A 186 -11.73 10.06 12.72
N GLU A 187 -12.01 9.85 14.00
CA GLU A 187 -12.86 10.77 14.75
C GLU A 187 -12.06 12.03 15.13
N LYS A 188 -12.75 13.12 15.38
CA LYS A 188 -12.12 14.30 15.93
C LYS A 188 -11.56 14.01 17.31
N GLY A 189 -10.29 14.28 17.53
CA GLY A 189 -9.62 14.07 18.81
C GLY A 189 -8.19 13.58 18.66
N SER A 190 -7.62 13.10 19.74
CA SER A 190 -6.24 12.58 19.77
C SER A 190 -6.25 11.09 19.50
N HIS A 191 -5.46 10.67 18.54
CA HIS A 191 -5.26 9.27 18.13
C HIS A 191 -3.82 8.85 18.30
N THR A 192 -3.59 7.55 18.43
CA THR A 192 -2.26 6.96 18.28
C THR A 192 -2.14 6.33 16.90
N VAL A 193 -1.02 6.59 16.23
CA VAL A 193 -0.68 5.99 14.93
C VAL A 193 0.64 5.25 15.11
N SER A 194 0.62 3.92 14.90
CA SER A 194 1.83 3.09 15.01
C SER A 194 2.19 2.51 13.64
N PHE A 195 3.49 2.49 13.36
CA PHE A 195 4.09 1.82 12.23
C PHE A 195 4.86 0.61 12.71
N LYS A 196 4.54 -0.59 12.22
CA LYS A 196 5.16 -1.87 12.58
C LYS A 196 5.94 -2.45 11.41
N GLY A 197 7.26 -2.40 11.48
CA GLY A 197 8.15 -2.89 10.44
C GLY A 197 8.18 -4.40 10.34
N THR A 198 8.22 -4.90 9.10
CA THR A 198 8.56 -6.28 8.77
C THR A 198 9.73 -6.35 7.79
N LYS A 199 9.94 -5.28 7.00
CA LYS A 199 11.09 -5.04 6.11
C LYS A 199 11.30 -3.52 6.00
N ALA A 200 11.47 -2.85 7.12
CA ALA A 200 11.27 -1.39 7.20
C ALA A 200 12.44 -0.55 6.71
N ASN A 201 13.66 -1.02 6.73
CA ASN A 201 14.90 -0.31 6.35
C ASN A 201 14.68 0.96 5.47
N MET A 202 14.42 2.09 6.10
CA MET A 202 14.15 3.39 5.45
C MET A 202 14.49 4.57 6.37
N ALA A 203 14.86 5.70 5.77
CA ALA A 203 14.85 6.97 6.48
C ALA A 203 13.51 7.66 6.20
N LEU A 204 12.96 8.34 7.19
CA LEU A 204 11.59 8.85 7.20
C LEU A 204 11.59 10.32 7.58
N GLU A 205 10.95 11.15 6.76
CA GLU A 205 10.84 12.58 7.00
C GLU A 205 9.54 12.92 7.71
N TYR A 206 8.40 12.67 7.03
CA TYR A 206 7.06 12.93 7.55
C TYR A 206 6.06 11.90 7.06
N PHE A 207 4.97 11.78 7.77
CA PHE A 207 3.71 11.32 7.22
C PHE A 207 2.63 12.38 7.43
N LYS A 208 1.58 12.31 6.61
CA LYS A 208 0.45 13.22 6.75
C LYS A 208 -0.85 12.51 6.45
N PHE A 209 -1.87 12.88 7.21
CA PHE A 209 -3.24 12.63 6.82
C PHE A 209 -3.75 13.79 5.99
N TYR A 210 -4.41 13.50 4.89
CA TYR A 210 -4.90 14.48 3.96
C TYR A 210 -6.03 13.90 3.11
N ASN A 211 -6.72 14.71 2.36
CA ASN A 211 -7.56 14.24 1.27
C ASN A 211 -7.00 14.78 -0.06
N PRO A 212 -6.87 13.92 -1.09
CA PRO A 212 -6.57 14.42 -2.42
C PRO A 212 -7.66 15.43 -2.83
N SER A 213 -7.26 16.49 -3.52
CA SER A 213 -8.21 17.44 -4.07
C SER A 213 -9.20 16.70 -4.97
N ASP A 214 -10.47 16.95 -4.76
CA ASP A 214 -11.49 16.40 -5.65
C ASP A 214 -11.21 16.84 -7.09
N LEU A 215 -11.35 15.92 -8.02
CA LEU A 215 -11.37 16.31 -9.42
C LEU A 215 -12.59 17.22 -9.61
N PRO A 216 -12.43 18.34 -10.36
CA PRO A 216 -13.54 19.22 -10.61
C PRO A 216 -14.69 18.43 -11.24
N ASP A 217 -15.91 18.74 -10.86
CA ASP A 217 -17.05 18.16 -11.54
C ASP A 217 -17.06 18.57 -13.03
N TYR A 218 -17.90 17.94 -13.84
CA TYR A 218 -17.94 18.24 -15.27
C TYR A 218 -18.25 19.71 -15.57
N ALA A 219 -19.07 20.36 -14.77
CA ALA A 219 -19.43 21.76 -14.97
C ALA A 219 -18.25 22.70 -14.64
N GLU A 220 -17.54 22.43 -13.55
CA GLU A 220 -16.32 23.15 -13.17
C GLU A 220 -15.20 22.93 -14.19
N TYR A 221 -15.03 21.70 -14.64
CA TYR A 221 -14.04 21.38 -15.68
C TYR A 221 -14.37 22.12 -16.99
N THR A 222 -15.61 22.08 -17.46
CA THR A 222 -16.00 22.78 -18.70
C THR A 222 -15.87 24.28 -18.59
N GLU A 223 -16.15 24.85 -17.42
CA GLU A 223 -15.92 26.28 -17.18
C GLU A 223 -14.43 26.62 -17.19
N SER A 224 -13.57 25.78 -16.62
CA SER A 224 -12.11 25.99 -16.60
C SER A 224 -11.47 25.93 -17.98
N VAL A 225 -12.05 25.21 -18.94
CA VAL A 225 -11.52 25.03 -20.30
C VAL A 225 -12.31 25.77 -21.38
N LYS A 226 -13.34 26.53 -21.02
CA LYS A 226 -14.22 27.23 -21.99
C LYS A 226 -13.46 28.18 -22.94
N ASP A 227 -12.39 28.80 -22.45
CA ASP A 227 -11.55 29.71 -23.21
C ASP A 227 -10.31 29.01 -23.80
N ALA A 228 -10.21 27.68 -23.62
CA ALA A 228 -9.13 26.92 -24.26
C ALA A 228 -9.32 26.95 -25.80
N PRO A 229 -8.23 27.09 -26.57
CA PRO A 229 -8.34 27.08 -28.03
C PRO A 229 -9.01 25.78 -28.50
N GLU A 230 -10.07 25.91 -29.30
CA GLU A 230 -10.74 24.75 -29.88
C GLU A 230 -9.71 23.88 -30.59
N LYS A 231 -9.48 22.71 -30.05
CA LYS A 231 -8.82 21.65 -30.83
C LYS A 231 -9.78 21.29 -31.94
N GLY A 232 -9.49 21.76 -33.16
CA GLY A 232 -10.26 21.43 -34.37
C GLY A 232 -10.38 19.92 -34.52
N GLY A 233 -11.42 19.35 -33.99
CA GLY A 233 -11.77 17.96 -34.05
C GLY A 233 -13.22 17.83 -34.51
N THR A 234 -13.47 16.94 -35.44
CA THR A 234 -14.80 16.52 -35.82
C THR A 234 -15.58 16.09 -34.57
N GLU A 235 -16.80 16.55 -34.45
CA GLU A 235 -17.76 16.15 -33.39
C GLU A 235 -17.82 14.63 -33.26
N SER A 236 -17.03 14.08 -32.35
CA SER A 236 -17.09 12.68 -31.95
C SER A 236 -17.45 12.64 -30.48
N SER A 237 -18.64 12.23 -30.16
CA SER A 237 -19.09 11.95 -28.80
C SER A 237 -18.51 10.60 -28.31
N LEU A 238 -17.21 10.42 -28.40
CA LEU A 238 -16.54 9.24 -27.87
C LEU A 238 -16.26 9.47 -26.39
N ILE A 239 -16.96 8.75 -25.54
CA ILE A 239 -16.60 8.62 -24.12
C ILE A 239 -15.58 7.48 -24.04
N ARG A 240 -14.36 7.82 -23.65
CA ARG A 240 -13.29 6.84 -23.44
C ARG A 240 -13.10 6.62 -21.93
N ILE A 241 -13.25 5.37 -21.51
CA ILE A 241 -12.98 4.95 -20.14
C ILE A 241 -11.81 3.97 -20.19
N GLU A 242 -10.72 4.32 -19.55
CA GLU A 242 -9.52 3.49 -19.48
C GLU A 242 -9.69 2.49 -18.33
N ALA A 243 -9.71 1.19 -18.65
CA ALA A 243 -10.00 0.13 -17.67
C ALA A 243 -8.93 0.04 -16.56
N GLU A 244 -7.70 0.42 -16.86
CA GLU A 244 -6.59 0.46 -15.90
C GLU A 244 -6.76 1.55 -14.83
N ASN A 245 -7.58 2.55 -15.07
CA ASN A 245 -7.91 3.63 -14.13
C ASN A 245 -9.16 3.33 -13.28
N ALA A 246 -9.60 2.09 -13.26
CA ALA A 246 -10.75 1.68 -12.44
C ALA A 246 -10.48 1.94 -10.94
N VAL A 247 -11.52 2.35 -10.22
CA VAL A 247 -11.46 2.60 -8.76
C VAL A 247 -11.22 1.30 -8.00
N LYS A 248 -11.89 0.21 -8.41
CA LYS A 248 -11.85 -1.08 -7.71
C LYS A 248 -11.87 -2.26 -8.67
N LYS A 249 -11.13 -3.29 -8.30
CA LYS A 249 -11.13 -4.61 -8.95
C LYS A 249 -11.52 -5.68 -7.94
N SER A 250 -12.28 -6.67 -8.38
CA SER A 250 -12.79 -7.74 -7.52
C SER A 250 -11.76 -8.81 -7.14
N ASP A 251 -10.62 -8.85 -7.84
CA ASP A 251 -9.61 -9.89 -7.66
C ASP A 251 -8.24 -9.37 -8.07
N SER A 252 -7.19 -9.71 -7.32
CA SER A 252 -5.79 -9.34 -7.61
C SER A 252 -5.26 -9.96 -8.91
N THR A 253 -5.92 -10.97 -9.45
CA THR A 253 -5.59 -11.53 -10.77
C THR A 253 -6.03 -10.62 -11.93
N LEU A 254 -6.83 -9.60 -11.69
CA LEU A 254 -7.09 -8.50 -12.61
C LEU A 254 -6.01 -7.42 -12.39
N TYR A 255 -5.12 -7.20 -13.34
CA TYR A 255 -3.99 -6.29 -13.18
C TYR A 255 -3.79 -5.42 -14.43
N PRO A 256 -3.31 -4.19 -14.26
CA PRO A 256 -2.87 -3.38 -15.38
C PRO A 256 -1.66 -4.02 -16.06
N THR A 257 -1.66 -4.05 -17.36
CA THR A 257 -0.54 -4.58 -18.16
C THR A 257 -0.25 -3.69 -19.35
N ASN A 258 0.98 -3.70 -19.82
CA ASN A 258 1.39 -3.01 -21.03
C ASN A 258 1.38 -4.01 -22.21
N ASP A 259 0.50 -3.77 -23.18
CA ASP A 259 0.45 -4.53 -24.44
C ASP A 259 0.87 -3.64 -25.61
N ASN A 260 2.16 -3.66 -25.93
CA ASN A 260 2.73 -2.93 -27.06
C ASN A 260 2.55 -3.66 -28.40
N SER A 261 2.04 -4.89 -28.40
CA SER A 261 1.83 -5.68 -29.61
C SER A 261 0.53 -5.36 -30.33
N ASN A 262 -0.40 -4.73 -29.63
CA ASN A 262 -1.72 -4.40 -30.13
C ASN A 262 -1.84 -2.92 -30.43
N TYR A 263 -1.95 -2.56 -31.73
CA TYR A 263 -2.08 -1.17 -32.18
C TYR A 263 -3.39 -0.48 -31.72
N MET A 264 -4.38 -1.24 -31.28
CA MET A 264 -5.65 -0.70 -30.74
C MET A 264 -5.54 -0.26 -29.29
N VAL A 265 -4.47 -0.64 -28.62
CA VAL A 265 -4.23 -0.28 -27.21
C VAL A 265 -3.57 1.09 -27.13
N SER A 266 -4.05 1.95 -26.25
CA SER A 266 -3.53 3.31 -26.09
C SER A 266 -3.41 3.68 -24.60
N PRO A 267 -2.32 4.39 -24.19
CA PRO A 267 -1.20 4.72 -25.02
C PRO A 267 -0.33 3.51 -25.38
N SER A 268 0.14 3.43 -26.60
CA SER A 268 1.12 2.42 -26.99
C SER A 268 2.51 3.08 -27.01
N SER A 269 3.26 2.93 -25.93
CA SER A 269 4.63 3.45 -25.86
C SER A 269 5.58 2.36 -25.38
N PRO A 270 6.44 1.84 -26.26
CA PRO A 270 7.45 0.86 -25.86
C PRO A 270 8.53 1.46 -24.94
N VAL A 271 8.67 2.79 -24.89
CA VAL A 271 9.71 3.48 -24.13
C VAL A 271 9.30 3.68 -22.67
N ASN A 272 8.03 3.99 -22.41
CA ASN A 272 7.58 4.41 -21.07
C ASN A 272 6.97 3.29 -20.24
N MET A 273 6.81 2.08 -20.76
CA MET A 273 6.23 0.91 -20.08
C MET A 273 4.96 1.26 -19.28
N LEU A 274 4.14 2.16 -19.82
CA LEU A 274 2.90 2.57 -19.19
C LEU A 274 1.89 1.42 -19.24
N TYR A 275 1.14 1.25 -18.18
CA TYR A 275 -0.01 0.36 -18.18
C TYR A 275 -1.08 0.95 -19.07
N ASN A 276 -1.54 0.21 -20.04
CA ASN A 276 -2.48 0.67 -21.05
C ASN A 276 -3.63 -0.31 -21.34
N THR A 277 -3.76 -1.33 -20.51
CA THR A 277 -4.83 -2.31 -20.58
C THR A 277 -4.95 -3.07 -19.27
N ILE A 278 -6.09 -3.71 -19.04
CA ILE A 278 -6.25 -4.66 -17.94
C ILE A 278 -6.17 -6.08 -18.49
N GLY A 279 -5.32 -6.89 -17.84
CA GLY A 279 -5.20 -8.31 -18.07
C GLY A 279 -5.71 -9.14 -16.90
N SER A 280 -5.90 -10.43 -17.12
CA SER A 280 -6.17 -11.40 -16.08
C SER A 280 -5.32 -12.64 -16.28
N GLY A 281 -4.64 -13.08 -15.21
CA GLY A 281 -3.93 -14.36 -15.22
C GLY A 281 -4.86 -15.57 -15.32
N THR A 282 -6.11 -15.40 -14.95
CA THR A 282 -7.10 -16.48 -14.97
C THR A 282 -8.51 -15.96 -15.25
N TRP A 283 -8.87 -15.80 -16.52
CA TRP A 283 -10.25 -15.50 -16.92
C TRP A 283 -11.24 -16.64 -16.60
N SER A 284 -10.79 -17.68 -15.91
CA SER A 284 -11.61 -18.83 -15.53
C SER A 284 -12.49 -18.59 -14.29
N LYS A 285 -12.25 -17.53 -13.53
CA LYS A 285 -13.11 -17.17 -12.39
C LYS A 285 -14.35 -16.44 -12.90
N ALA A 286 -15.50 -16.98 -12.54
CA ALA A 286 -16.78 -16.31 -12.82
C ALA A 286 -16.92 -15.03 -11.99
N LEU A 287 -17.61 -14.03 -12.55
CA LEU A 287 -17.98 -12.79 -11.85
C LEU A 287 -16.82 -11.88 -11.43
N GLN A 288 -15.70 -11.90 -12.13
CA GLN A 288 -14.68 -10.87 -11.96
C GLN A 288 -15.21 -9.54 -12.49
N THR A 289 -15.06 -8.48 -11.71
CA THR A 289 -15.59 -7.15 -12.01
C THR A 289 -14.52 -6.06 -11.90
N ILE A 290 -14.71 -5.01 -12.67
CA ILE A 290 -13.97 -3.76 -12.60
C ILE A 290 -15.01 -2.67 -12.38
N THR A 291 -14.79 -1.82 -11.38
CA THR A 291 -15.70 -0.73 -11.03
C THR A 291 -15.03 0.61 -11.32
N PHE A 292 -15.77 1.52 -11.96
CA PHE A 292 -15.35 2.88 -12.31
C PHE A 292 -16.09 3.88 -11.46
#